data_67fe3cb2767e3dc1a808042b64fbb868
#
_entry.id   67fe3cb2767e3dc1a808042b64fbb868
#
_cell.length_a   1.000
_cell.length_b   1.000
_cell.length_c   1.000
_cell.angle_alpha   90.00
_cell.angle_beta   90.00
_cell.angle_gamma   90.00
#
_symmetry.space_group_name_H-M   'P 1'
#
loop_
_entity.id
_entity.type
_entity.pdbx_description
1 polymer ?
#
loop_
_entity_poly.entity_id
_entity_poly.type
_entity_poly.pdbx_seq_one_letter_code
_entity_poly.pdbx_strand_id
1 'polypeptide(L)'
;MPYSPKYSITNPILKNVGAIDSAREVITSAPLVPAWEKRFRIEALNKIIHHGTHLEGNDLNLEEVEEILDPAPSLIPNSSKLTPDSPPARDRDIQEVINYRAVMDYLDSLAPATKSSDPQGYITLNQHILAEIHRLTVANILPANESGHYRTVKVVIRNTQTKEITFRPPSPTEVPMYLDDLFAWLSSEDGKSVHPLLRAGILHYELVRIHPFTDGNGRTARAMALLLLFLEGYEVKKFFALEEYYDLHPDEYYSALQSVSSTGVLTTWLEYFTLGIAIEFSRIKSMVQKLSLDLHLKSTMGGVQITLSQRQIKLVEYIERYGEISMGNVRELLSDVSEDTILRDLRDLVGKNLLVKKGSTKGTKYYLKST
;
A
#
# COMPACT_ATOMS: atom_id res chain seq x y z
N MET A 1 34.05 8.68 -6.31
CA MET A 1 33.44 9.94 -5.83
C MET A 1 32.22 9.55 -5.02
N PRO A 2 31.89 10.26 -3.93
CA PRO A 2 30.68 9.94 -3.18
C PRO A 2 29.45 10.01 -4.09
N TYR A 3 28.45 9.21 -3.81
CA TYR A 3 27.20 9.19 -4.57
C TYR A 3 26.53 10.56 -4.51
N SER A 4 26.09 11.05 -5.65
CA SER A 4 25.34 12.31 -5.76
C SER A 4 24.27 12.15 -6.86
N PRO A 5 22.98 12.12 -6.51
CA PRO A 5 21.90 11.95 -7.47
C PRO A 5 21.77 13.18 -8.38
N LYS A 6 21.65 12.97 -9.69
CA LYS A 6 21.46 14.04 -10.67
C LYS A 6 19.98 14.18 -11.00
N TYR A 7 19.37 15.29 -10.65
CA TYR A 7 17.99 15.62 -10.98
C TYR A 7 17.76 17.14 -10.92
N SER A 8 16.65 17.58 -11.48
CA SER A 8 16.16 18.96 -11.39
C SER A 8 14.78 18.99 -10.77
N ILE A 9 14.50 20.01 -9.96
CA ILE A 9 13.15 20.26 -9.46
C ILE A 9 12.35 20.95 -10.56
N THR A 10 11.33 20.28 -11.06
CA THR A 10 10.46 20.75 -12.13
C THR A 10 9.10 21.21 -11.59
N ASN A 11 8.35 21.94 -12.42
CA ASN A 11 6.97 22.33 -12.05
C ASN A 11 6.05 21.12 -11.77
N PRO A 12 6.09 20.00 -12.52
CA PRO A 12 5.38 18.77 -12.17
C PRO A 12 5.72 18.25 -10.78
N ILE A 13 7.01 18.15 -10.43
CA ILE A 13 7.45 17.72 -9.09
C ILE A 13 6.89 18.65 -8.00
N LEU A 14 7.04 19.96 -8.15
CA LEU A 14 6.53 20.94 -7.18
C LEU A 14 5.01 20.83 -7.00
N LYS A 15 4.27 20.70 -8.10
CA LYS A 15 2.81 20.51 -8.08
C LYS A 15 2.43 19.23 -7.33
N ASN A 16 3.11 18.13 -7.62
CA ASN A 16 2.85 16.82 -7.02
C ASN A 16 3.15 16.86 -5.50
N VAL A 17 4.31 17.38 -5.10
CA VAL A 17 4.68 17.53 -3.68
C VAL A 17 3.64 18.36 -2.93
N GLY A 18 3.25 19.53 -3.46
CA GLY A 18 2.23 20.37 -2.84
C GLY A 18 0.86 19.69 -2.71
N ALA A 19 0.47 18.89 -3.72
CA ALA A 19 -0.77 18.11 -3.67
C ALA A 19 -0.73 17.01 -2.62
N ILE A 20 0.42 16.32 -2.50
CA ILE A 20 0.66 15.26 -1.51
C ILE A 20 0.61 15.83 -0.10
N ASP A 21 1.32 16.92 0.18
CA ASP A 21 1.37 17.53 1.50
C ASP A 21 0.00 18.06 1.92
N SER A 22 -0.72 18.71 1.00
CA SER A 22 -2.11 19.13 1.24
C SER A 22 -3.05 17.95 1.52
N ALA A 23 -2.90 16.85 0.81
CA ALA A 23 -3.72 15.66 1.04
C ALA A 23 -3.36 14.98 2.37
N ARG A 24 -2.06 14.87 2.68
CA ARG A 24 -1.55 14.32 3.94
C ARG A 24 -2.15 15.03 5.15
N GLU A 25 -2.16 16.36 5.15
CA GLU A 25 -2.75 17.14 6.25
C GLU A 25 -4.23 16.80 6.46
N VAL A 26 -5.01 16.78 5.39
CA VAL A 26 -6.44 16.43 5.43
C VAL A 26 -6.66 15.01 5.95
N ILE A 27 -5.89 14.03 5.45
CA ILE A 27 -6.06 12.61 5.83
C ILE A 27 -5.67 12.41 7.30
N THR A 28 -4.57 13.01 7.74
CA THR A 28 -4.05 12.85 9.10
C THR A 28 -4.98 13.48 10.13
N SER A 29 -5.52 14.65 9.84
CA SER A 29 -6.41 15.39 10.74
C SER A 29 -7.86 14.88 10.72
N ALA A 30 -8.25 14.09 9.72
CA ALA A 30 -9.62 13.61 9.59
C ALA A 30 -9.99 12.63 10.71
N PRO A 31 -11.06 12.91 11.47
CA PRO A 31 -11.59 11.97 12.45
C PRO A 31 -12.37 10.87 11.74
N LEU A 32 -11.82 9.68 11.66
CA LEU A 32 -12.49 8.50 11.14
C LEU A 32 -13.00 7.61 12.27
N VAL A 33 -14.09 6.92 12.04
CA VAL A 33 -14.58 5.88 12.95
C VAL A 33 -13.54 4.74 12.96
N PRO A 34 -13.13 4.21 14.13
CA PRO A 34 -12.11 3.15 14.21
C PRO A 34 -12.36 1.92 13.33
N ALA A 35 -13.63 1.55 13.13
CA ALA A 35 -14.00 0.44 12.25
C ALA A 35 -13.63 0.72 10.77
N TRP A 36 -13.80 1.96 10.32
CA TRP A 36 -13.43 2.39 8.97
C TRP A 36 -11.91 2.45 8.80
N GLU A 37 -11.20 2.99 9.78
CA GLU A 37 -9.74 2.99 9.74
C GLU A 37 -9.18 1.57 9.63
N LYS A 38 -9.71 0.64 10.42
CA LYS A 38 -9.31 -0.78 10.36
C LYS A 38 -9.58 -1.37 8.98
N ARG A 39 -10.77 -1.12 8.41
CA ARG A 39 -11.14 -1.63 7.08
C ARG A 39 -10.21 -1.11 6.01
N PHE A 40 -9.97 0.20 5.96
CA PHE A 40 -9.11 0.80 4.93
C PHE A 40 -7.66 0.35 5.03
N ARG A 41 -7.15 0.11 6.25
CA ARG A 41 -5.83 -0.49 6.43
C ARG A 41 -5.75 -1.89 5.86
N ILE A 42 -6.76 -2.71 6.07
CA ILE A 42 -6.83 -4.06 5.51
C ILE A 42 -6.92 -4.00 3.99
N GLU A 43 -7.82 -3.18 3.43
CA GLU A 43 -7.96 -3.02 1.98
C GLU A 43 -6.67 -2.50 1.32
N ALA A 44 -6.02 -1.50 1.92
CA ALA A 44 -4.74 -0.99 1.42
C ALA A 44 -3.64 -2.05 1.49
N LEU A 45 -3.56 -2.80 2.60
CA LEU A 45 -2.59 -3.87 2.77
C LEU A 45 -2.78 -4.99 1.73
N ASN A 46 -4.03 -5.42 1.50
CA ASN A 46 -4.33 -6.44 0.49
C ASN A 46 -3.94 -5.96 -0.92
N LYS A 47 -4.19 -4.68 -1.24
CA LYS A 47 -3.76 -4.08 -2.50
C LYS A 47 -2.25 -3.97 -2.63
N ILE A 48 -1.54 -3.55 -1.60
CA ILE A 48 -0.06 -3.52 -1.59
C ILE A 48 0.48 -4.91 -1.91
N ILE A 49 -0.06 -5.94 -1.25
CA ILE A 49 0.43 -7.31 -1.40
C ILE A 49 0.07 -7.85 -2.79
N HIS A 50 -1.18 -7.73 -3.22
CA HIS A 50 -1.64 -8.18 -4.53
C HIS A 50 -0.83 -7.52 -5.65
N HIS A 51 -0.89 -6.20 -5.76
CA HIS A 51 -0.24 -5.47 -6.85
C HIS A 51 1.29 -5.55 -6.79
N GLY A 52 1.85 -5.60 -5.56
CA GLY A 52 3.29 -5.74 -5.39
C GLY A 52 3.85 -7.10 -5.81
N THR A 53 3.05 -8.17 -5.74
CA THR A 53 3.41 -9.51 -6.26
C THR A 53 3.03 -9.67 -7.73
N HIS A 54 1.87 -9.18 -8.16
CA HIS A 54 1.36 -9.25 -9.53
C HIS A 54 2.30 -8.55 -10.53
N LEU A 55 2.86 -7.39 -10.17
CA LEU A 55 3.85 -6.68 -11.00
C LEU A 55 5.12 -7.52 -11.28
N GLU A 56 5.43 -8.51 -10.46
CA GLU A 56 6.55 -9.45 -10.63
C GLU A 56 6.13 -10.77 -11.31
N GLY A 57 4.86 -10.87 -11.73
CA GLY A 57 4.33 -12.01 -12.48
C GLY A 57 3.59 -13.06 -11.64
N ASN A 58 3.11 -12.69 -10.46
CA ASN A 58 2.21 -13.51 -9.66
C ASN A 58 0.80 -13.48 -10.27
N ASP A 59 0.18 -14.62 -10.50
CA ASP A 59 -1.10 -14.74 -11.22
C ASP A 59 -2.34 -14.75 -10.30
N LEU A 60 -2.17 -14.64 -8.97
CA LEU A 60 -3.29 -14.60 -8.03
C LEU A 60 -4.07 -13.30 -8.16
N ASN A 61 -5.40 -13.39 -8.25
CA ASN A 61 -6.26 -12.20 -8.22
C ASN A 61 -6.44 -11.66 -6.78
N LEU A 62 -7.02 -10.46 -6.65
CA LEU A 62 -7.18 -9.79 -5.36
C LEU A 62 -8.03 -10.61 -4.37
N GLU A 63 -9.09 -11.29 -4.84
CA GLU A 63 -9.97 -12.10 -3.98
C GLU A 63 -9.21 -13.31 -3.40
N GLU A 64 -8.39 -13.98 -4.21
CA GLU A 64 -7.53 -15.07 -3.76
C GLU A 64 -6.47 -14.61 -2.76
N VAL A 65 -5.90 -13.41 -2.97
CA VAL A 65 -4.97 -12.80 -2.00
C VAL A 65 -5.69 -12.48 -0.69
N GLU A 66 -6.90 -11.94 -0.74
CA GLU A 66 -7.71 -11.67 0.46
C GLU A 66 -8.01 -12.95 1.24
N GLU A 67 -8.36 -14.06 0.56
CA GLU A 67 -8.58 -15.35 1.19
C GLU A 67 -7.32 -15.90 1.89
N ILE A 68 -6.14 -15.76 1.27
CA ILE A 68 -4.86 -16.19 1.86
C ILE A 68 -4.52 -15.36 3.11
N LEU A 69 -4.86 -14.07 3.13
CA LEU A 69 -4.52 -13.14 4.19
C LEU A 69 -5.55 -13.05 5.31
N ASP A 70 -6.76 -13.58 5.11
CA ASP A 70 -7.81 -13.57 6.13
C ASP A 70 -7.46 -14.53 7.28
N PRO A 71 -7.37 -14.06 8.53
CA PRO A 71 -7.09 -14.90 9.69
C PRO A 71 -8.29 -15.76 10.13
N ALA A 72 -9.41 -15.79 9.40
CA ALA A 72 -10.55 -16.63 9.74
C ALA A 72 -10.14 -18.11 9.74
N PRO A 73 -10.32 -18.88 10.88
CA PRO A 73 -9.72 -20.20 11.06
C PRO A 73 -10.28 -21.30 10.15
N SER A 74 -11.19 -20.98 9.23
CA SER A 74 -11.92 -21.96 8.43
C SER A 74 -11.40 -22.17 7.01
N LEU A 75 -10.43 -21.38 6.54
CA LEU A 75 -9.99 -21.42 5.15
C LEU A 75 -8.46 -21.29 4.95
N ILE A 76 -7.64 -21.50 5.97
CA ILE A 76 -6.27 -21.89 5.69
C ILE A 76 -6.41 -23.28 5.05
N PRO A 77 -6.15 -23.47 3.76
CA PRO A 77 -5.95 -24.81 3.28
C PRO A 77 -4.86 -25.35 4.19
N ASN A 78 -5.19 -26.37 5.01
CA ASN A 78 -4.15 -27.16 5.63
C ASN A 78 -3.08 -27.32 4.57
N SER A 79 -1.81 -27.06 4.90
CA SER A 79 -0.67 -27.34 4.02
C SER A 79 -0.65 -28.81 3.55
N SER A 80 -1.58 -29.64 4.06
CA SER A 80 -1.93 -31.00 3.66
C SER A 80 -3.10 -31.10 2.66
N LYS A 81 -3.73 -29.98 2.22
CA LYS A 81 -4.77 -29.93 1.19
C LYS A 81 -4.34 -29.16 -0.07
N LEU A 82 -3.06 -28.82 -0.20
CA LEU A 82 -2.50 -28.63 -1.52
C LEU A 82 -2.70 -29.96 -2.24
N THR A 83 -3.68 -30.00 -3.16
CA THR A 83 -3.92 -31.21 -3.92
C THR A 83 -2.62 -31.55 -4.65
N PRO A 84 -2.23 -32.83 -4.77
CA PRO A 84 -1.02 -33.22 -5.51
C PRO A 84 -1.00 -32.72 -6.95
N ASP A 85 -2.08 -32.15 -7.44
CA ASP A 85 -2.30 -31.63 -8.78
C ASP A 85 -2.24 -30.08 -8.88
N SER A 86 -1.95 -29.34 -7.79
CA SER A 86 -1.72 -27.90 -7.89
C SER A 86 -0.41 -27.66 -8.68
N PRO A 87 -0.42 -26.81 -9.74
CA PRO A 87 0.80 -26.57 -10.48
C PRO A 87 1.84 -25.92 -9.55
N PRO A 88 3.13 -26.30 -9.64
CA PRO A 88 4.20 -25.75 -8.78
C PRO A 88 4.31 -24.22 -8.78
N ALA A 89 3.83 -23.58 -9.85
CA ALA A 89 3.72 -22.13 -9.97
C ALA A 89 2.80 -21.53 -8.91
N ARG A 90 1.61 -22.13 -8.70
CA ARG A 90 0.60 -21.61 -7.74
C ARG A 90 1.10 -21.65 -6.28
N ASP A 91 1.87 -22.68 -5.92
CA ASP A 91 2.46 -22.77 -4.58
C ASP A 91 3.47 -21.65 -4.34
N ARG A 92 4.24 -21.29 -5.38
CA ARG A 92 5.16 -20.15 -5.33
C ARG A 92 4.40 -18.84 -5.17
N ASP A 93 3.33 -18.63 -5.93
CA ASP A 93 2.52 -17.42 -5.89
C ASP A 93 1.90 -17.20 -4.50
N ILE A 94 1.36 -18.26 -3.89
CA ILE A 94 0.86 -18.24 -2.51
C ILE A 94 1.98 -17.88 -1.53
N GLN A 95 3.15 -18.49 -1.67
CA GLN A 95 4.29 -18.21 -0.80
C GLN A 95 4.76 -16.76 -0.94
N GLU A 96 4.75 -16.17 -2.14
CA GLU A 96 5.09 -14.76 -2.37
C GLU A 96 4.12 -13.81 -1.67
N VAL A 97 2.82 -14.10 -1.68
CA VAL A 97 1.80 -13.35 -0.95
C VAL A 97 2.06 -13.39 0.56
N ILE A 98 2.30 -14.58 1.11
CA ILE A 98 2.62 -14.78 2.54
C ILE A 98 3.91 -14.01 2.91
N ASN A 99 4.92 -14.10 2.07
CA ASN A 99 6.19 -13.42 2.27
C ASN A 99 6.04 -11.90 2.26
N TYR A 100 5.30 -11.36 1.29
CA TYR A 100 5.13 -9.92 1.18
C TYR A 100 4.27 -9.36 2.32
N ARG A 101 3.33 -10.18 2.85
CA ARG A 101 2.65 -9.86 4.11
C ARG A 101 3.65 -9.76 5.27
N ALA A 102 4.56 -10.72 5.42
CA ALA A 102 5.57 -10.68 6.46
C ALA A 102 6.51 -9.47 6.34
N VAL A 103 6.82 -9.05 5.10
CA VAL A 103 7.53 -7.79 4.84
C VAL A 103 6.74 -6.60 5.39
N MET A 104 5.45 -6.48 5.09
CA MET A 104 4.62 -5.37 5.58
C MET A 104 4.54 -5.35 7.12
N ASP A 105 4.38 -6.50 7.75
CA ASP A 105 4.39 -6.63 9.21
C ASP A 105 5.75 -6.19 9.81
N TYR A 106 6.86 -6.51 9.14
CA TYR A 106 8.18 -6.04 9.53
C TYR A 106 8.33 -4.52 9.41
N LEU A 107 7.89 -3.91 8.29
CA LEU A 107 7.88 -2.46 8.14
C LEU A 107 7.06 -1.79 9.25
N ASP A 108 5.91 -2.37 9.58
CA ASP A 108 5.03 -1.91 10.65
C ASP A 108 5.71 -1.96 12.02
N SER A 109 6.54 -2.96 12.28
CA SER A 109 7.29 -3.08 13.52
C SER A 109 8.38 -2.01 13.67
N LEU A 110 8.90 -1.50 12.57
CA LEU A 110 9.90 -0.44 12.53
C LEU A 110 9.29 0.97 12.67
N ALA A 111 8.10 1.19 12.15
CA ALA A 111 7.45 2.50 12.12
C ALA A 111 7.11 3.12 13.50
N PRO A 112 6.71 2.37 14.56
CA PRO A 112 6.42 2.96 15.87
C PRO A 112 7.62 3.62 16.57
N ALA A 113 8.84 3.21 16.27
CA ALA A 113 10.04 3.77 16.88
C ALA A 113 10.24 5.27 16.58
N THR A 114 9.58 5.79 15.53
CA THR A 114 9.66 7.20 15.15
C THR A 114 8.77 8.14 15.97
N LYS A 115 7.79 7.60 16.70
CA LYS A 115 6.86 8.37 17.54
C LYS A 115 7.38 8.55 18.98
N SER A 116 8.52 7.93 19.30
CA SER A 116 9.20 8.13 20.58
C SER A 116 9.86 9.50 20.61
N SER A 117 9.65 10.25 21.67
CA SER A 117 10.38 11.50 21.95
C SER A 117 11.84 11.25 22.35
N ASP A 118 12.31 10.01 22.29
CA ASP A 118 13.69 9.63 22.56
C ASP A 118 14.54 9.83 21.30
N PRO A 119 15.54 10.73 21.33
CA PRO A 119 16.46 10.96 20.22
C PRO A 119 17.26 9.72 19.78
N GLN A 120 17.32 8.66 20.63
CA GLN A 120 17.98 7.39 20.31
C GLN A 120 17.07 6.41 19.58
N GLY A 121 15.77 6.72 19.39
CA GLY A 121 14.78 5.88 18.74
C GLY A 121 14.65 6.05 17.22
N TYR A 122 15.45 6.91 16.57
CA TYR A 122 15.35 7.08 15.12
C TYR A 122 15.98 5.92 14.38
N ILE A 123 15.17 5.19 13.63
CA ILE A 123 15.65 4.13 12.73
C ILE A 123 16.32 4.78 11.53
N THR A 124 17.58 4.46 11.32
CA THR A 124 18.33 4.82 10.12
C THR A 124 18.32 3.65 9.15
N LEU A 125 17.87 3.90 7.93
CA LEU A 125 17.91 2.91 6.86
C LEU A 125 19.36 2.46 6.62
N ASN A 126 19.57 1.15 6.54
CA ASN A 126 20.87 0.55 6.37
C ASN A 126 20.80 -0.78 5.62
N GLN A 127 21.94 -1.35 5.29
CA GLN A 127 22.04 -2.61 4.55
C GLN A 127 21.47 -3.81 5.33
N HIS A 128 21.46 -3.76 6.67
CA HIS A 128 20.87 -4.85 7.46
C HIS A 128 19.35 -4.90 7.27
N ILE A 129 18.67 -3.73 7.30
CA ILE A 129 17.23 -3.64 7.02
C ILE A 129 16.93 -4.09 5.58
N LEU A 130 17.75 -3.67 4.61
CA LEU A 130 17.63 -4.12 3.22
C LEU A 130 17.73 -5.64 3.10
N ALA A 131 18.73 -6.26 3.72
CA ALA A 131 18.94 -7.69 3.73
C ALA A 131 17.80 -8.45 4.41
N GLU A 132 17.25 -7.92 5.51
CA GLU A 132 16.13 -8.53 6.23
C GLU A 132 14.83 -8.45 5.42
N ILE A 133 14.52 -7.30 4.79
CA ILE A 133 13.37 -7.16 3.89
C ILE A 133 13.49 -8.18 2.73
N HIS A 134 14.68 -8.29 2.12
CA HIS A 134 14.89 -9.28 1.08
C HIS A 134 14.73 -10.71 1.60
N ARG A 135 15.30 -11.05 2.76
CA ARG A 135 15.17 -12.36 3.38
C ARG A 135 13.71 -12.77 3.57
N LEU A 136 12.86 -11.83 4.03
CA LEU A 136 11.43 -12.04 4.16
C LEU A 136 10.74 -12.20 2.80
N THR A 137 11.11 -11.37 1.83
CA THR A 137 10.52 -11.38 0.48
C THR A 137 10.67 -12.74 -0.22
N VAL A 138 11.79 -13.42 -0.01
CA VAL A 138 12.13 -14.68 -0.72
C VAL A 138 12.16 -15.91 0.18
N ALA A 139 11.64 -15.81 1.40
CA ALA A 139 11.58 -16.91 2.36
C ALA A 139 10.86 -18.12 1.75
N ASN A 140 11.44 -19.32 1.88
CA ASN A 140 10.95 -20.57 1.29
C ASN A 140 10.84 -20.60 -0.25
N ILE A 141 11.33 -19.54 -0.94
CA ILE A 141 11.41 -19.47 -2.41
C ILE A 141 12.84 -19.64 -2.86
N LEU A 142 13.79 -18.93 -2.23
CA LEU A 142 15.20 -19.07 -2.48
C LEU A 142 15.91 -19.89 -1.41
N PRO A 143 17.04 -20.54 -1.76
CA PRO A 143 17.89 -21.20 -0.78
C PRO A 143 18.39 -20.22 0.31
N ALA A 144 18.61 -20.72 1.52
CA ALA A 144 19.00 -19.91 2.67
C ALA A 144 20.32 -19.12 2.45
N ASN A 145 21.22 -19.63 1.62
CA ASN A 145 22.48 -18.96 1.27
C ASN A 145 22.31 -17.81 0.24
N GLU A 146 21.13 -17.66 -0.37
CA GLU A 146 20.79 -16.54 -1.26
C GLU A 146 19.84 -15.56 -0.59
N SER A 147 19.05 -16.05 0.37
CA SER A 147 18.06 -15.26 1.09
C SER A 147 18.74 -14.24 2.03
N GLY A 148 18.58 -12.95 1.75
CA GLY A 148 19.23 -11.86 2.48
C GLY A 148 20.71 -11.62 2.10
N HIS A 149 21.24 -12.35 1.10
CA HIS A 149 22.64 -12.25 0.69
C HIS A 149 22.76 -11.64 -0.72
N TYR A 150 23.78 -10.80 -0.90
CA TYR A 150 24.02 -10.19 -2.20
C TYR A 150 24.47 -11.24 -3.21
N ARG A 151 24.02 -11.07 -4.44
CA ARG A 151 24.36 -11.97 -5.55
C ARG A 151 25.85 -12.01 -5.81
N THR A 152 26.35 -13.19 -6.12
CA THR A 152 27.72 -13.45 -6.57
C THR A 152 27.80 -13.66 -8.09
N VAL A 153 26.64 -13.73 -8.76
CA VAL A 153 26.52 -13.98 -10.19
C VAL A 153 26.04 -12.75 -10.93
N LYS A 154 26.40 -12.64 -12.21
CA LYS A 154 25.85 -11.60 -13.10
C LYS A 154 24.40 -11.92 -13.42
N VAL A 155 23.53 -10.90 -13.37
CA VAL A 155 22.13 -10.99 -13.73
C VAL A 155 21.82 -9.99 -14.86
N VAL A 156 20.73 -10.20 -15.57
CA VAL A 156 20.20 -9.29 -16.57
C VAL A 156 18.69 -9.14 -16.36
N ILE A 157 18.18 -7.93 -16.56
CA ILE A 157 16.75 -7.69 -16.57
C ILE A 157 16.26 -7.83 -18.01
N ARG A 158 15.21 -8.61 -18.21
CA ARG A 158 14.60 -8.86 -19.52
C ARG A 158 13.15 -8.38 -19.52
N ASN A 159 12.70 -7.89 -20.64
CA ASN A 159 11.27 -7.71 -20.87
C ASN A 159 10.60 -9.10 -20.85
N THR A 160 9.52 -9.23 -20.09
CA THR A 160 8.81 -10.52 -19.92
C THR A 160 8.19 -11.03 -21.21
N GLN A 161 7.76 -10.12 -22.10
CA GLN A 161 7.09 -10.44 -23.36
C GLN A 161 8.10 -10.66 -24.50
N THR A 162 9.00 -9.68 -24.73
CA THR A 162 9.94 -9.74 -25.87
C THR A 162 11.19 -10.58 -25.59
N LYS A 163 11.46 -10.92 -24.30
CA LYS A 163 12.68 -11.61 -23.82
C LYS A 163 13.98 -10.83 -24.09
N GLU A 164 13.89 -9.63 -24.61
CA GLU A 164 15.04 -8.75 -24.82
C GLU A 164 15.62 -8.27 -23.49
N ILE A 165 16.95 -8.11 -23.46
CA ILE A 165 17.65 -7.56 -22.29
C ILE A 165 17.38 -6.05 -22.27
N THR A 166 16.65 -5.59 -21.27
CA THR A 166 16.30 -4.18 -21.07
C THR A 166 17.33 -3.45 -20.22
N PHE A 167 17.98 -4.15 -19.29
CA PHE A 167 18.99 -3.54 -18.43
C PHE A 167 20.03 -4.56 -17.97
N ARG A 168 21.27 -4.07 -17.77
CA ARG A 168 22.39 -4.82 -17.21
C ARG A 168 22.85 -4.18 -15.90
N PRO A 169 22.51 -4.76 -14.75
CA PRO A 169 23.00 -4.28 -13.46
C PRO A 169 24.52 -4.32 -13.35
N PRO A 170 25.11 -3.60 -12.38
CA PRO A 170 26.54 -3.61 -12.10
C PRO A 170 27.10 -5.02 -11.86
N SER A 171 28.43 -5.15 -11.92
CA SER A 171 29.09 -6.42 -11.55
C SER A 171 28.77 -6.79 -10.10
N PRO A 172 28.63 -8.08 -9.75
CA PRO A 172 28.42 -8.50 -8.37
C PRO A 172 29.48 -7.96 -7.39
N THR A 173 30.72 -7.82 -7.83
CA THR A 173 31.82 -7.26 -7.03
C THR A 173 31.66 -5.76 -6.73
N GLU A 174 30.84 -5.04 -7.49
CA GLU A 174 30.59 -3.60 -7.32
C GLU A 174 29.36 -3.33 -6.42
N VAL A 175 28.49 -4.33 -6.23
CA VAL A 175 27.25 -4.19 -5.46
C VAL A 175 27.48 -3.62 -4.06
N PRO A 176 28.44 -4.16 -3.25
CA PRO A 176 28.65 -3.62 -1.90
C PRO A 176 29.06 -2.14 -1.92
N MET A 177 29.95 -1.74 -2.83
CA MET A 177 30.39 -0.35 -2.97
C MET A 177 29.23 0.61 -3.30
N TYR A 178 28.38 0.23 -4.26
CA TYR A 178 27.23 1.06 -4.61
C TYR A 178 26.21 1.19 -3.47
N LEU A 179 26.02 0.12 -2.69
CA LEU A 179 25.13 0.17 -1.51
C LEU A 179 25.75 1.01 -0.39
N ASP A 180 27.06 0.89 -0.13
CA ASP A 180 27.77 1.72 0.84
C ASP A 180 27.61 3.21 0.48
N ASP A 181 27.84 3.57 -0.77
CA ASP A 181 27.72 4.93 -1.27
C ASP A 181 26.27 5.45 -1.14
N LEU A 182 25.27 4.64 -1.48
CA LEU A 182 23.84 4.98 -1.38
C LEU A 182 23.42 5.22 0.07
N PHE A 183 23.73 4.31 0.98
CA PHE A 183 23.34 4.44 2.39
C PHE A 183 24.14 5.55 3.11
N ALA A 184 25.40 5.76 2.73
CA ALA A 184 26.17 6.92 3.20
C ALA A 184 25.53 8.24 2.78
N TRP A 185 25.09 8.35 1.52
CA TRP A 185 24.36 9.53 1.04
C TRP A 185 23.02 9.72 1.78
N LEU A 186 22.22 8.67 1.94
CA LEU A 186 20.94 8.75 2.65
C LEU A 186 21.10 9.27 4.09
N SER A 187 22.23 8.97 4.73
CA SER A 187 22.54 9.36 6.11
C SER A 187 23.25 10.72 6.20
N SER A 188 23.76 11.25 5.09
CA SER A 188 24.47 12.53 5.03
C SER A 188 23.53 13.72 5.20
N GLU A 189 24.10 14.89 5.55
CA GLU A 189 23.32 16.14 5.60
C GLU A 189 22.75 16.51 4.23
N ASP A 190 23.52 16.30 3.14
CA ASP A 190 23.04 16.53 1.77
C ASP A 190 21.82 15.63 1.45
N GLY A 191 21.90 14.34 1.77
CA GLY A 191 20.79 13.41 1.57
C GLY A 191 19.57 13.78 2.43
N LYS A 192 19.75 14.13 3.69
CA LYS A 192 18.67 14.55 4.61
C LYS A 192 18.03 15.87 4.19
N SER A 193 18.76 16.76 3.51
CA SER A 193 18.22 18.01 2.98
C SER A 193 17.27 17.84 1.80
N VAL A 194 17.33 16.69 1.12
CA VAL A 194 16.43 16.33 0.01
C VAL A 194 15.05 16.00 0.56
N HIS A 195 14.01 16.52 -0.09
CA HIS A 195 12.62 16.26 0.31
C HIS A 195 12.34 14.74 0.40
N PRO A 196 11.65 14.25 1.47
CA PRO A 196 11.44 12.82 1.70
C PRO A 196 10.86 12.04 0.51
N LEU A 197 9.90 12.62 -0.20
CA LEU A 197 9.31 12.00 -1.40
C LEU A 197 10.37 11.76 -2.49
N LEU A 198 11.28 12.70 -2.69
CA LEU A 198 12.35 12.55 -3.68
C LEU A 198 13.41 11.55 -3.20
N ARG A 199 13.74 11.57 -1.91
CA ARG A 199 14.65 10.56 -1.32
C ARG A 199 14.13 9.15 -1.50
N ALA A 200 12.83 8.93 -1.26
CA ALA A 200 12.21 7.63 -1.47
C ALA A 200 12.25 7.18 -2.93
N GLY A 201 11.99 8.10 -3.87
CA GLY A 201 12.11 7.83 -5.30
C GLY A 201 13.55 7.53 -5.73
N ILE A 202 14.54 8.26 -5.20
CA ILE A 202 15.96 8.01 -5.46
C ILE A 202 16.38 6.64 -4.90
N LEU A 203 16.00 6.32 -3.66
CA LEU A 203 16.27 5.03 -3.04
C LEU A 203 15.68 3.87 -3.86
N HIS A 204 14.42 4.00 -4.26
CA HIS A 204 13.74 3.01 -5.10
C HIS A 204 14.53 2.76 -6.39
N TYR A 205 14.80 3.82 -7.15
CA TYR A 205 15.53 3.71 -8.43
C TYR A 205 16.90 3.05 -8.24
N GLU A 206 17.69 3.52 -7.27
CA GLU A 206 19.05 3.01 -7.06
C GLU A 206 19.04 1.53 -6.66
N LEU A 207 18.12 1.08 -5.82
CA LEU A 207 18.02 -0.34 -5.47
C LEU A 207 17.63 -1.20 -6.69
N VAL A 208 16.71 -0.71 -7.54
CA VAL A 208 16.38 -1.39 -8.80
C VAL A 208 17.58 -1.42 -9.75
N ARG A 209 18.34 -0.34 -9.86
CA ARG A 209 19.52 -0.21 -10.70
C ARG A 209 20.68 -1.11 -10.22
N ILE A 210 21.00 -1.07 -8.93
CA ILE A 210 22.07 -1.87 -8.32
C ILE A 210 21.72 -3.35 -8.42
N HIS A 211 20.44 -3.69 -8.23
CA HIS A 211 19.90 -5.05 -8.31
C HIS A 211 20.70 -6.02 -7.46
N PRO A 212 20.76 -5.81 -6.14
CA PRO A 212 21.74 -6.47 -5.28
C PRO A 212 21.56 -7.97 -5.11
N PHE A 213 20.40 -8.52 -5.44
CA PHE A 213 20.03 -9.91 -5.17
C PHE A 213 19.80 -10.71 -6.46
N THR A 214 19.64 -12.03 -6.34
CA THR A 214 19.36 -12.92 -7.47
C THR A 214 17.91 -12.86 -7.93
N ASP A 215 16.95 -12.62 -7.00
CA ASP A 215 15.50 -12.46 -7.23
C ASP A 215 14.93 -11.51 -6.17
N GLY A 216 13.66 -11.09 -6.30
CA GLY A 216 12.96 -10.27 -5.30
C GLY A 216 13.40 -8.80 -5.21
N ASN A 217 14.25 -8.32 -6.12
CA ASN A 217 14.79 -6.96 -6.09
C ASN A 217 13.71 -5.87 -6.20
N GLY A 218 12.72 -6.05 -7.08
CA GLY A 218 11.63 -5.09 -7.27
C GLY A 218 10.79 -4.92 -6.00
N ARG A 219 10.33 -6.02 -5.42
CA ARG A 219 9.56 -6.04 -4.16
C ARG A 219 10.36 -5.42 -3.02
N THR A 220 11.63 -5.77 -2.90
CA THR A 220 12.55 -5.21 -1.89
C THR A 220 12.75 -3.71 -2.07
N ALA A 221 12.95 -3.23 -3.28
CA ALA A 221 13.14 -1.80 -3.57
C ALA A 221 11.87 -0.98 -3.26
N ARG A 222 10.68 -1.49 -3.62
CA ARG A 222 9.39 -0.87 -3.27
C ARG A 222 9.17 -0.83 -1.77
N ALA A 223 9.41 -1.93 -1.07
CA ALA A 223 9.32 -1.99 0.39
C ALA A 223 10.27 -1.01 1.10
N MET A 224 11.52 -0.88 0.63
CA MET A 224 12.48 0.08 1.19
C MET A 224 12.06 1.54 0.97
N ALA A 225 11.51 1.87 -0.21
CA ALA A 225 10.98 3.20 -0.49
C ALA A 225 9.75 3.50 0.38
N LEU A 226 8.86 2.54 0.55
CA LEU A 226 7.69 2.65 1.41
C LEU A 226 8.10 2.84 2.88
N LEU A 227 9.09 2.09 3.36
CA LEU A 227 9.63 2.27 4.70
C LEU A 227 10.17 3.68 4.91
N LEU A 228 10.95 4.22 3.96
CA LEU A 228 11.43 5.59 4.04
C LEU A 228 10.27 6.57 4.17
N LEU A 229 9.23 6.42 3.35
CA LEU A 229 8.03 7.26 3.42
C LEU A 229 7.35 7.16 4.78
N PHE A 230 7.26 5.97 5.38
CA PHE A 230 6.68 5.77 6.71
C PHE A 230 7.51 6.46 7.80
N LEU A 231 8.83 6.31 7.77
CA LEU A 231 9.74 6.92 8.73
C LEU A 231 9.69 8.47 8.66
N GLU A 232 9.42 9.03 7.49
CA GLU A 232 9.29 10.48 7.25
C GLU A 232 7.83 11.00 7.44
N GLY A 233 6.93 10.17 7.95
CA GLY A 233 5.56 10.56 8.30
C GLY A 233 4.59 10.62 7.12
N TYR A 234 4.88 9.94 6.02
CA TYR A 234 3.97 9.76 4.88
C TYR A 234 3.18 8.46 4.96
N GLU A 235 3.04 7.88 6.13
CA GLU A 235 2.26 6.63 6.34
C GLU A 235 0.74 6.81 6.11
N VAL A 236 0.23 8.04 6.17
CA VAL A 236 -1.18 8.45 5.98
C VAL A 236 -2.19 7.42 6.49
N LYS A 237 -2.13 7.11 7.80
CA LYS A 237 -2.97 6.09 8.45
C LYS A 237 -2.85 4.68 7.84
N LYS A 238 -1.83 4.42 7.03
CA LYS A 238 -1.59 3.16 6.28
C LYS A 238 -2.69 2.85 5.25
N PHE A 239 -3.22 3.88 4.59
CA PHE A 239 -4.23 3.74 3.52
C PHE A 239 -3.61 3.80 2.12
N PHE A 240 -2.31 3.86 2.02
CA PHE A 240 -1.54 4.16 0.83
C PHE A 240 -1.04 2.87 0.17
N ALA A 241 -1.34 2.66 -1.11
CA ALA A 241 -0.96 1.50 -1.90
C ALA A 241 -0.37 1.95 -3.26
N LEU A 242 0.91 2.34 -3.27
CA LEU A 242 1.59 2.83 -4.48
C LEU A 242 1.79 1.71 -5.52
N GLU A 243 1.87 0.47 -5.07
CA GLU A 243 1.98 -0.72 -5.92
C GLU A 243 0.83 -0.83 -6.92
N GLU A 244 -0.39 -0.44 -6.52
CA GLU A 244 -1.56 -0.41 -7.40
C GLU A 244 -1.32 0.51 -8.61
N TYR A 245 -0.71 1.68 -8.39
CA TYR A 245 -0.38 2.61 -9.48
C TYR A 245 0.64 2.04 -10.46
N TYR A 246 1.67 1.37 -9.97
CA TYR A 246 2.70 0.75 -10.82
C TYR A 246 2.14 -0.41 -11.64
N ASP A 247 1.32 -1.25 -11.01
CA ASP A 247 0.78 -2.46 -11.62
C ASP A 247 -0.31 -2.16 -12.65
N LEU A 248 -1.10 -1.10 -12.46
CA LEU A 248 -2.07 -0.63 -13.44
C LEU A 248 -1.43 0.06 -14.65
N HIS A 249 -0.19 0.53 -14.52
CA HIS A 249 0.56 1.25 -15.57
C HIS A 249 2.00 0.72 -15.73
N PRO A 250 2.20 -0.60 -15.95
CA PRO A 250 3.52 -1.21 -15.91
C PRO A 250 4.46 -0.68 -17.00
N ASP A 251 3.96 -0.40 -18.19
CA ASP A 251 4.76 0.15 -19.28
C ASP A 251 5.32 1.53 -18.95
N GLU A 252 4.52 2.37 -18.29
CA GLU A 252 4.94 3.71 -17.85
C GLU A 252 5.98 3.60 -16.73
N TYR A 253 5.78 2.67 -15.79
CA TYR A 253 6.71 2.40 -14.70
C TYR A 253 8.09 1.98 -15.21
N TYR A 254 8.14 0.98 -16.09
CA TYR A 254 9.41 0.52 -16.66
C TYR A 254 10.04 1.54 -17.58
N SER A 255 9.26 2.30 -18.36
CA SER A 255 9.74 3.39 -19.20
C SER A 255 10.38 4.51 -18.37
N ALA A 256 9.76 4.88 -17.25
CA ALA A 256 10.30 5.90 -16.35
C ALA A 256 11.64 5.46 -15.73
N LEU A 257 11.76 4.19 -15.30
CA LEU A 257 13.02 3.62 -14.82
C LEU A 257 14.09 3.60 -15.93
N GLN A 258 13.72 3.21 -17.16
CA GLN A 258 14.63 3.13 -18.29
C GLN A 258 15.14 4.50 -18.73
N SER A 259 14.36 5.56 -18.60
CA SER A 259 14.74 6.93 -18.94
C SER A 259 16.00 7.37 -18.19
N VAL A 260 16.17 6.96 -16.95
CA VAL A 260 17.37 7.27 -16.14
C VAL A 260 18.58 6.49 -16.65
N SER A 261 18.39 5.24 -17.07
CA SER A 261 19.48 4.41 -17.61
C SER A 261 20.11 5.01 -18.87
N SER A 262 19.31 5.74 -19.66
CA SER A 262 19.77 6.40 -20.89
C SER A 262 20.39 7.77 -20.66
N THR A 263 19.92 8.51 -19.67
CA THR A 263 20.31 9.92 -19.44
C THR A 263 21.26 10.11 -18.26
N GLY A 264 21.24 9.21 -17.29
CA GLY A 264 21.90 9.35 -15.99
C GLY A 264 21.24 10.41 -15.09
N VAL A 265 20.01 10.88 -15.43
CA VAL A 265 19.29 11.95 -14.73
C VAL A 265 17.94 11.44 -14.23
N LEU A 266 17.69 11.59 -12.94
CA LEU A 266 16.52 11.03 -12.24
C LEU A 266 15.22 11.83 -12.44
N THR A 267 15.26 12.99 -13.12
CA THR A 267 14.13 13.93 -13.16
C THR A 267 12.82 13.27 -13.65
N THR A 268 12.85 12.59 -14.79
CA THR A 268 11.66 11.94 -15.37
C THR A 268 11.11 10.84 -14.46
N TRP A 269 12.00 10.06 -13.84
CA TRP A 269 11.60 9.07 -12.84
C TRP A 269 10.93 9.71 -11.62
N LEU A 270 11.50 10.81 -11.09
CA LEU A 270 10.96 11.50 -9.93
C LEU A 270 9.63 12.21 -10.24
N GLU A 271 9.43 12.70 -11.46
CA GLU A 271 8.11 13.18 -11.93
C GLU A 271 7.08 12.07 -11.89
N TYR A 272 7.39 10.90 -12.44
CA TYR A 272 6.52 9.72 -12.44
C TYR A 272 6.24 9.23 -11.00
N PHE A 273 7.28 9.06 -10.19
CA PHE A 273 7.18 8.58 -8.82
C PHE A 273 6.29 9.50 -7.95
N THR A 274 6.53 10.81 -8.01
CA THR A 274 5.74 11.79 -7.25
C THR A 274 4.31 11.90 -7.78
N LEU A 275 4.08 11.72 -9.08
CA LEU A 275 2.74 11.69 -9.67
C LEU A 275 1.92 10.51 -9.13
N GLY A 276 2.48 9.31 -9.09
CA GLY A 276 1.82 8.13 -8.52
C GLY A 276 1.39 8.37 -7.07
N ILE A 277 2.29 8.90 -6.24
CA ILE A 277 1.95 9.26 -4.86
C ILE A 277 0.85 10.33 -4.80
N ALA A 278 0.91 11.36 -5.66
CA ALA A 278 -0.11 12.43 -5.67
C ALA A 278 -1.49 11.90 -6.06
N ILE A 279 -1.58 10.98 -7.01
CA ILE A 279 -2.83 10.32 -7.41
C ILE A 279 -3.40 9.52 -6.24
N GLU A 280 -2.59 8.67 -5.59
CA GLU A 280 -3.01 7.87 -4.45
C GLU A 280 -3.47 8.73 -3.27
N PHE A 281 -2.69 9.74 -2.90
CA PHE A 281 -3.07 10.66 -1.81
C PHE A 281 -4.35 11.43 -2.12
N SER A 282 -4.56 11.84 -3.38
CA SER A 282 -5.80 12.50 -3.81
C SER A 282 -7.01 11.57 -3.73
N ARG A 283 -6.84 10.28 -4.08
CA ARG A 283 -7.85 9.24 -3.94
C ARG A 283 -8.23 9.04 -2.47
N ILE A 284 -7.22 8.87 -1.60
CA ILE A 284 -7.43 8.70 -0.15
C ILE A 284 -8.10 9.95 0.46
N LYS A 285 -7.61 11.15 0.11
CA LYS A 285 -8.21 12.41 0.55
C LYS A 285 -9.70 12.49 0.20
N SER A 286 -10.05 12.18 -1.05
CA SER A 286 -11.44 12.18 -1.52
C SER A 286 -12.30 11.15 -0.77
N MET A 287 -11.77 9.96 -0.53
CA MET A 287 -12.41 8.91 0.25
C MET A 287 -12.65 9.38 1.70
N VAL A 288 -11.62 9.90 2.36
CA VAL A 288 -11.68 10.40 3.73
C VAL A 288 -12.66 11.57 3.86
N GLN A 289 -12.68 12.50 2.89
CA GLN A 289 -13.62 13.62 2.88
C GLN A 289 -15.08 13.17 2.72
N LYS A 290 -15.35 12.17 1.87
CA LYS A 290 -16.69 11.57 1.74
C LYS A 290 -17.14 10.91 3.04
N LEU A 291 -16.21 10.28 3.76
CA LEU A 291 -16.49 9.59 5.01
C LEU A 291 -16.49 10.54 6.23
N SER A 292 -15.87 11.70 6.13
CA SER A 292 -15.94 12.76 7.15
C SER A 292 -17.31 13.46 7.17
N LEU A 293 -18.29 12.99 6.38
CA LEU A 293 -19.71 13.12 6.71
C LEU A 293 -19.98 12.78 8.19
N ASP A 294 -19.14 11.93 8.80
CA ASP A 294 -19.11 11.72 10.25
C ASP A 294 -18.78 12.99 11.07
N LEU A 295 -18.05 13.96 10.53
CA LEU A 295 -17.85 15.28 11.15
C LEU A 295 -19.17 16.08 11.15
N HIS A 296 -19.90 16.03 10.08
CA HIS A 296 -21.20 16.68 9.99
C HIS A 296 -22.22 16.02 10.92
N LEU A 297 -22.20 14.69 10.99
CA LEU A 297 -23.01 13.91 11.93
C LEU A 297 -22.61 14.15 13.39
N LYS A 298 -21.32 14.30 13.70
CA LYS A 298 -20.84 14.68 15.04
C LYS A 298 -21.24 16.10 15.41
N SER A 299 -21.18 17.06 14.49
CA SER A 299 -21.59 18.45 14.76
C SER A 299 -23.10 18.56 14.97
N THR A 300 -23.90 17.79 14.23
CA THR A 300 -25.37 17.76 14.35
C THR A 300 -25.86 17.05 15.62
N MET A 301 -25.05 16.13 16.16
CA MET A 301 -25.41 15.32 17.34
C MET A 301 -24.70 15.76 18.64
N GLY A 302 -24.18 16.98 18.72
CA GLY A 302 -23.58 17.50 19.95
C GLY A 302 -22.30 16.80 20.39
N GLY A 303 -21.52 16.22 19.46
CA GLY A 303 -20.21 15.63 19.76
C GLY A 303 -20.25 14.18 20.31
N VAL A 304 -21.38 13.51 20.27
CA VAL A 304 -21.50 12.11 20.71
C VAL A 304 -20.87 11.17 19.70
N GLN A 305 -19.93 10.33 20.17
CA GLN A 305 -19.34 9.28 19.34
C GLN A 305 -20.36 8.18 19.07
N ILE A 306 -20.67 7.94 17.78
CA ILE A 306 -21.61 6.88 17.37
C ILE A 306 -20.81 5.64 17.00
N THR A 307 -21.06 4.54 17.70
CA THR A 307 -20.51 3.22 17.34
C THR A 307 -21.47 2.54 16.39
N LEU A 308 -21.00 2.17 15.20
CA LEU A 308 -21.75 1.39 14.20
C LEU A 308 -21.21 -0.04 14.14
N SER A 309 -22.13 -1.01 13.99
CA SER A 309 -21.75 -2.39 13.70
C SER A 309 -21.31 -2.53 12.24
N GLN A 310 -20.60 -3.60 11.90
CA GLN A 310 -20.19 -3.92 10.53
C GLN A 310 -21.37 -3.93 9.55
N ARG A 311 -22.52 -4.46 9.97
CA ARG A 311 -23.76 -4.46 9.16
C ARG A 311 -24.30 -3.08 8.95
N GLN A 312 -24.32 -2.23 9.99
CA GLN A 312 -24.76 -0.85 9.89
C GLN A 312 -23.89 -0.02 8.96
N ILE A 313 -22.58 -0.28 8.96
CA ILE A 313 -21.64 0.32 8.02
C ILE A 313 -22.04 -0.02 6.57
N LYS A 314 -22.26 -1.30 6.26
CA LYS A 314 -22.68 -1.73 4.91
C LYS A 314 -23.99 -1.05 4.46
N LEU A 315 -24.95 -0.89 5.38
CA LEU A 315 -26.23 -0.21 5.09
C LEU A 315 -26.02 1.26 4.76
N VAL A 316 -25.21 1.97 5.54
CA VAL A 316 -24.90 3.38 5.32
C VAL A 316 -24.16 3.57 3.98
N GLU A 317 -23.16 2.74 3.69
CA GLU A 317 -22.42 2.75 2.42
C GLU A 317 -23.33 2.56 1.20
N TYR A 318 -24.25 1.59 1.31
CA TYR A 318 -25.20 1.36 0.22
C TYR A 318 -26.06 2.59 -0.05
N ILE A 319 -26.59 3.23 1.02
CA ILE A 319 -27.41 4.43 0.89
C ILE A 319 -26.61 5.61 0.32
N GLU A 320 -25.35 5.74 0.74
CA GLU A 320 -24.46 6.79 0.23
C GLU A 320 -24.22 6.63 -1.28
N ARG A 321 -24.03 5.38 -1.72
CA ARG A 321 -23.75 5.06 -3.13
C ARG A 321 -24.98 5.20 -4.04
N TYR A 322 -26.16 4.79 -3.55
CA TYR A 322 -27.38 4.68 -4.36
C TYR A 322 -28.48 5.68 -3.97
N GLY A 323 -28.23 6.51 -2.94
CA GLY A 323 -29.13 7.53 -2.46
C GLY A 323 -30.23 7.04 -1.52
N GLU A 324 -30.61 5.77 -1.60
CA GLU A 324 -31.67 5.15 -0.78
C GLU A 324 -31.48 3.65 -0.63
N ILE A 325 -32.12 3.05 0.37
CA ILE A 325 -32.19 1.60 0.52
C ILE A 325 -33.58 1.13 0.90
N SER A 326 -34.06 0.06 0.25
CA SER A 326 -35.31 -0.64 0.56
C SER A 326 -35.02 -1.96 1.26
N MET A 327 -36.04 -2.59 1.86
CA MET A 327 -35.89 -3.93 2.46
C MET A 327 -35.50 -5.00 1.43
N GLY A 328 -35.87 -4.85 0.15
CA GLY A 328 -35.42 -5.73 -0.93
C GLY A 328 -33.92 -5.65 -1.11
N ASN A 329 -33.37 -4.43 -1.25
CA ASN A 329 -31.93 -4.21 -1.40
C ASN A 329 -31.14 -4.68 -0.17
N VAL A 330 -31.69 -4.49 1.04
CA VAL A 330 -31.00 -4.94 2.28
C VAL A 330 -30.91 -6.47 2.35
N ARG A 331 -31.91 -7.20 1.89
CA ARG A 331 -31.88 -8.66 1.85
C ARG A 331 -30.82 -9.19 0.87
N GLU A 332 -30.65 -8.53 -0.26
CA GLU A 332 -29.57 -8.85 -1.21
C GLU A 332 -28.19 -8.53 -0.63
N LEU A 333 -28.08 -7.38 0.02
CA LEU A 333 -26.80 -6.91 0.62
C LEU A 333 -26.37 -7.73 1.83
N LEU A 334 -27.31 -8.25 2.63
CA LEU A 334 -27.11 -8.97 3.90
C LEU A 334 -27.86 -10.30 3.89
N SER A 335 -27.60 -11.14 2.90
CA SER A 335 -28.31 -12.42 2.66
C SER A 335 -28.30 -13.38 3.86
N ASP A 336 -27.23 -13.32 4.67
CA ASP A 336 -27.02 -14.23 5.81
C ASP A 336 -27.54 -13.70 7.13
N VAL A 337 -28.30 -12.57 7.11
CA VAL A 337 -28.80 -11.89 8.31
C VAL A 337 -30.32 -11.95 8.36
N SER A 338 -30.88 -12.31 9.54
CA SER A 338 -32.34 -12.33 9.72
C SER A 338 -32.96 -10.96 9.57
N GLU A 339 -34.19 -10.90 9.04
CA GLU A 339 -34.95 -9.66 8.80
C GLU A 339 -35.16 -8.84 10.09
N ASP A 340 -35.37 -9.49 11.23
CA ASP A 340 -35.52 -8.84 12.52
C ASP A 340 -34.24 -8.13 12.97
N THR A 341 -33.08 -8.73 12.70
CA THR A 341 -31.79 -8.11 12.98
C THR A 341 -31.54 -6.90 12.09
N ILE A 342 -31.85 -7.02 10.81
CA ILE A 342 -31.79 -5.92 9.84
C ILE A 342 -32.68 -4.73 10.27
N LEU A 343 -33.94 -5.03 10.62
CA LEU A 343 -34.87 -4.00 11.09
C LEU A 343 -34.42 -3.34 12.38
N ARG A 344 -33.73 -4.06 13.26
CA ARG A 344 -33.14 -3.53 14.47
C ARG A 344 -32.00 -2.57 14.13
N ASP A 345 -31.10 -2.98 13.24
CA ASP A 345 -29.97 -2.14 12.78
C ASP A 345 -30.48 -0.85 12.11
N LEU A 346 -31.50 -0.92 11.24
CA LEU A 346 -32.10 0.25 10.61
C LEU A 346 -32.81 1.17 11.61
N ARG A 347 -33.52 0.62 12.61
CA ARG A 347 -34.15 1.41 13.68
C ARG A 347 -33.11 2.10 14.54
N ASP A 348 -32.01 1.42 14.87
CA ASP A 348 -30.90 1.99 15.62
C ASP A 348 -30.24 3.16 14.85
N LEU A 349 -30.04 2.99 13.54
CA LEU A 349 -29.52 4.05 12.68
C LEU A 349 -30.46 5.26 12.60
N VAL A 350 -31.79 5.04 12.57
CA VAL A 350 -32.79 6.11 12.64
C VAL A 350 -32.78 6.74 14.04
N GLY A 351 -32.71 5.96 15.10
CA GLY A 351 -32.60 6.44 16.48
C GLY A 351 -31.33 7.26 16.74
N LYS A 352 -30.25 6.89 16.10
CA LYS A 352 -28.98 7.64 16.07
C LYS A 352 -29.01 8.87 15.15
N ASN A 353 -30.15 9.16 14.57
CA ASN A 353 -30.36 10.33 13.69
C ASN A 353 -29.53 10.32 12.40
N LEU A 354 -29.04 9.15 11.99
CA LEU A 354 -28.24 8.93 10.78
C LEU A 354 -29.11 8.73 9.54
N LEU A 355 -30.24 8.05 9.72
CA LEU A 355 -31.17 7.76 8.63
C LEU A 355 -32.54 8.40 8.88
N VAL A 356 -33.19 8.72 7.77
CA VAL A 356 -34.61 9.11 7.74
C VAL A 356 -35.40 8.02 7.04
N LYS A 357 -36.45 7.55 7.72
CA LYS A 357 -37.39 6.59 7.17
C LYS A 357 -38.50 7.34 6.42
N LYS A 358 -38.75 6.99 5.15
CA LYS A 358 -39.87 7.48 4.36
C LYS A 358 -40.73 6.31 3.88
N GLY A 359 -42.05 6.51 3.90
CA GLY A 359 -43.03 5.48 3.49
C GLY A 359 -43.48 4.55 4.64
N SER A 360 -44.50 3.76 4.36
CA SER A 360 -45.08 2.80 5.28
C SER A 360 -45.17 1.43 4.61
N THR A 361 -45.11 0.37 5.38
CA THR A 361 -45.22 -1.05 4.94
C THR A 361 -44.18 -1.45 3.88
N LYS A 362 -44.59 -2.10 2.79
CA LYS A 362 -43.68 -2.67 1.74
C LYS A 362 -42.95 -1.59 0.94
N GLY A 363 -43.41 -0.33 0.96
CA GLY A 363 -42.76 0.80 0.27
C GLY A 363 -41.81 1.61 1.14
N THR A 364 -41.40 1.10 2.30
CA THR A 364 -40.48 1.80 3.19
C THR A 364 -39.08 1.90 2.59
N LYS A 365 -38.55 3.14 2.53
CA LYS A 365 -37.18 3.42 2.12
C LYS A 365 -36.46 4.23 3.19
N TYR A 366 -35.16 4.05 3.25
CA TYR A 366 -34.30 4.78 4.17
C TYR A 366 -33.29 5.61 3.38
N TYR A 367 -33.07 6.83 3.84
CA TYR A 367 -32.20 7.83 3.24
C TYR A 367 -31.21 8.33 4.29
N LEU A 368 -30.03 8.78 3.87
CA LEU A 368 -29.19 9.56 4.76
C LEU A 368 -29.93 10.85 5.14
N LYS A 369 -29.84 11.23 6.40
CA LYS A 369 -30.42 12.48 6.86
C LYS A 369 -29.61 13.64 6.28
N SER A 370 -30.19 14.34 5.31
CA SER A 370 -29.66 15.64 4.88
C SER A 370 -29.84 16.66 5.99
N THR A 371 -28.85 17.51 6.18
CA THR A 371 -28.89 18.68 7.06
C THR A 371 -29.83 19.70 6.51
#